data_e9d0c24cd5b458836ec5fac57e643b20
#
_entry.id   e9d0c24cd5b458836ec5fac57e643b20
#
_cell.length_a   1.000
_cell.length_b   1.000
_cell.length_c   1.000
_cell.angle_alpha   90.00
_cell.angle_beta   90.00
_cell.angle_gamma   90.00
#
_symmetry.space_group_name_H-M   'P 1'
#
loop_
_entity.id
_entity.type
_entity.pdbx_description
1 polymer ?
#
loop_
_entity_poly.entity_id
_entity_poly.type
_entity_poly.pdbx_seq_one_letter_code
_entity_poly.pdbx_strand_id
1 'polypeptide(L)'
;MCFGMERRRICELEWSDINKNFSKIRIGDYDIAMPHILQDSFRELYEVKKDDAKYVFGNSRTQWKRQLPENSINGILECIVDTNPNDEYYKNFSPANIRRWLFGYLFGKNIPLQDVMKMMDISISNLGNYINDDKLWEHTTDKFDKGNKYLLEKFMDEVEQCKDENS
;
A
#
# COMPACT_ATOMS: atom_id res chain seq x y z
N MET A 1 -1.28 0.08 -1.58
CA MET A 1 -1.66 -0.21 -0.18
C MET A 1 -0.48 -0.70 0.66
N CYS A 2 0.50 -1.37 0.10
CA CYS A 2 1.69 -1.84 0.82
C CYS A 2 2.48 -0.74 1.54
N PHE A 3 2.37 0.51 1.10
CA PHE A 3 2.97 1.68 1.76
C PHE A 3 2.01 2.40 2.72
N GLY A 4 0.86 1.81 3.06
CA GLY A 4 -0.14 2.44 3.92
C GLY A 4 -0.89 3.64 3.32
N MET A 5 -0.77 3.83 2.01
CA MET A 5 -1.46 4.93 1.30
C MET A 5 -2.97 4.83 1.44
N GLU A 6 -3.62 5.97 1.60
CA GLU A 6 -5.08 6.05 1.51
C GLU A 6 -5.56 5.74 0.08
N ARG A 7 -6.80 5.21 -0.04
CA ARG A 7 -7.41 4.91 -1.35
C ARG A 7 -7.33 6.09 -2.31
N ARG A 8 -7.66 7.27 -1.81
CA ARG A 8 -7.56 8.51 -2.57
C ARG A 8 -6.16 8.73 -3.14
N ARG A 9 -5.12 8.59 -2.30
CA ARG A 9 -3.73 8.77 -2.72
C ARG A 9 -3.28 7.73 -3.74
N ILE A 10 -3.75 6.48 -3.61
CA ILE A 10 -3.48 5.45 -4.62
C ILE A 10 -4.09 5.86 -5.97
N CYS A 11 -5.33 6.36 -5.98
CA CYS A 11 -5.99 6.81 -7.20
C CYS A 11 -5.36 8.08 -7.79
N GLU A 12 -4.78 8.95 -6.95
CA GLU A 12 -4.10 10.18 -7.33
C GLU A 12 -2.65 9.97 -7.77
N LEU A 13 -2.08 8.76 -7.61
CA LEU A 13 -0.69 8.49 -7.96
C LEU A 13 -0.43 8.76 -9.44
N GLU A 14 0.56 9.61 -9.69
CA GLU A 14 0.98 9.99 -11.03
C GLU A 14 2.26 9.27 -11.43
N TRP A 15 2.50 9.13 -12.72
CA TRP A 15 3.77 8.61 -13.23
C TRP A 15 4.98 9.46 -12.83
N SER A 16 4.76 10.75 -12.57
CA SER A 16 5.77 11.68 -12.05
C SER A 16 6.22 11.39 -10.62
N ASP A 17 5.45 10.59 -9.88
CA ASP A 17 5.79 10.16 -8.52
C ASP A 17 6.68 8.91 -8.49
N ILE A 18 6.92 8.32 -9.65
CA ILE A 18 7.77 7.14 -9.81
C ILE A 18 9.03 7.55 -10.55
N ASN A 19 10.19 7.21 -10.00
CA ASN A 19 11.45 7.52 -10.67
C ASN A 19 11.65 6.65 -11.93
N LYS A 20 12.53 7.09 -12.82
CA LYS A 20 12.71 6.49 -14.16
C LYS A 20 13.10 5.01 -14.17
N ASN A 21 13.78 4.54 -13.14
CA ASN A 21 14.19 3.14 -13.04
C ASN A 21 13.24 2.29 -12.18
N PHE A 22 12.10 2.86 -11.76
CA PHE A 22 11.08 2.21 -10.93
C PHE A 22 11.56 1.76 -9.55
N SER A 23 12.71 2.23 -9.08
CA SER A 23 13.25 1.84 -7.78
C SER A 23 12.70 2.65 -6.60
N LYS A 24 12.03 3.77 -6.86
CA LYS A 24 11.49 4.65 -5.83
C LYS A 24 10.12 5.20 -6.22
N ILE A 25 9.28 5.35 -5.21
CA ILE A 25 7.99 6.01 -5.28
C ILE A 25 7.95 7.17 -4.29
N ARG A 26 7.47 8.33 -4.72
CA ARG A 26 7.26 9.48 -3.86
C ARG A 26 5.89 9.43 -3.20
N ILE A 27 5.88 9.46 -1.87
CA ILE A 27 4.66 9.52 -1.06
C ILE A 27 4.77 10.74 -0.17
N GLY A 28 3.99 11.79 -0.46
CA GLY A 28 4.16 13.08 0.17
C GLY A 28 5.56 13.64 -0.09
N ASP A 29 6.31 13.91 0.97
CA ASP A 29 7.69 14.44 0.91
C ASP A 29 8.76 13.33 0.96
N TYR A 30 8.37 12.05 0.91
CA TYR A 30 9.28 10.93 1.07
C TYR A 30 9.46 10.15 -0.23
N ASP A 31 10.71 9.89 -0.58
CA ASP A 31 11.07 8.89 -1.58
C ASP A 31 11.25 7.54 -0.87
N ILE A 32 10.35 6.60 -1.16
CA ILE A 32 10.35 5.26 -0.57
C ILE A 32 10.89 4.28 -1.60
N ALA A 33 11.82 3.43 -1.18
CA ALA A 33 12.31 2.34 -2.01
C ALA A 33 11.17 1.40 -2.41
N MET A 34 11.14 1.01 -3.68
CA MET A 34 10.13 0.14 -4.22
C MET A 34 10.67 -1.29 -4.29
N PRO A 35 9.99 -2.27 -3.68
CA PRO A 35 10.37 -3.68 -3.77
C PRO A 35 10.40 -4.17 -5.21
N HIS A 36 11.30 -5.13 -5.52
CA HIS A 36 11.50 -5.63 -6.89
C HIS A 36 10.21 -6.12 -7.54
N ILE A 37 9.39 -6.86 -6.78
CA ILE A 37 8.09 -7.36 -7.28
C ILE A 37 7.17 -6.24 -7.76
N LEU A 38 7.19 -5.08 -7.08
CA LEU A 38 6.43 -3.91 -7.53
C LEU A 38 7.13 -3.18 -8.67
N GLN A 39 8.46 -3.12 -8.69
CA GLN A 39 9.20 -2.50 -9.80
C GLN A 39 8.83 -3.15 -11.13
N ASP A 40 8.77 -4.48 -11.18
CA ASP A 40 8.43 -5.22 -12.39
C ASP A 40 6.98 -4.97 -12.80
N SER A 41 6.04 -5.03 -11.85
CA SER A 41 4.63 -4.72 -12.12
C SER A 41 4.41 -3.29 -12.62
N PHE A 42 5.12 -2.31 -12.05
CA PHE A 42 5.03 -0.93 -12.50
C PHE A 42 5.69 -0.72 -13.86
N ARG A 43 6.76 -1.45 -14.16
CA ARG A 43 7.42 -1.42 -15.47
C ARG A 43 6.50 -1.97 -16.56
N GLU A 44 5.89 -3.13 -16.33
CA GLU A 44 4.88 -3.71 -17.24
C GLU A 44 3.70 -2.77 -17.46
N LEU A 45 3.20 -2.15 -16.38
CA LEU A 45 2.10 -1.18 -16.47
C LEU A 45 2.51 0.06 -17.27
N TYR A 46 3.76 0.50 -17.14
CA TYR A 46 4.31 1.64 -17.89
C TYR A 46 4.41 1.37 -19.39
N GLU A 47 4.76 0.13 -19.78
CA GLU A 47 4.84 -0.27 -21.19
C GLU A 47 3.48 -0.27 -21.89
N VAL A 48 2.41 -0.60 -21.17
CA VAL A 48 1.05 -0.63 -21.73
C VAL A 48 0.28 0.69 -21.58
N LYS A 49 0.84 1.67 -20.87
CA LYS A 49 0.18 2.96 -20.68
C LYS A 49 0.05 3.71 -22.00
N LYS A 50 -0.95 4.59 -22.08
CA LYS A 50 -1.07 5.53 -23.20
C LYS A 50 -0.04 6.66 -23.07
N ASP A 51 0.42 7.21 -24.17
CA ASP A 51 1.50 8.22 -24.24
C ASP A 51 1.23 9.44 -23.37
N ASP A 52 -0.03 9.86 -23.27
CA ASP A 52 -0.48 11.01 -22.49
C ASP A 52 -1.12 10.63 -21.14
N ALA A 53 -0.91 9.40 -20.67
CA ALA A 53 -1.40 8.95 -19.38
C ALA A 53 -0.72 9.72 -18.25
N LYS A 54 -1.52 10.41 -17.44
CA LYS A 54 -1.06 11.15 -16.28
C LYS A 54 -0.96 10.25 -15.05
N TYR A 55 -2.02 9.46 -14.80
CA TYR A 55 -2.17 8.65 -13.60
C TYR A 55 -1.69 7.23 -13.81
N VAL A 56 -1.08 6.65 -12.79
CA VAL A 56 -0.65 5.25 -12.76
C VAL A 56 -1.86 4.32 -12.83
N PHE A 57 -2.85 4.59 -11.98
CA PHE A 57 -4.14 3.88 -11.96
C PHE A 57 -5.20 4.79 -12.57
N GLY A 58 -5.22 4.86 -13.88
CA GLY A 58 -6.12 5.74 -14.58
C GLY A 58 -7.41 5.06 -15.00
N ASN A 59 -8.42 5.86 -15.30
CA ASN A 59 -9.66 5.39 -15.86
C ASN A 59 -9.48 5.09 -17.38
N SER A 60 -9.68 3.84 -17.77
CA SER A 60 -9.49 3.37 -19.16
C SER A 60 -10.38 4.11 -20.16
N ARG A 61 -11.60 4.51 -19.77
CA ARG A 61 -12.52 5.29 -20.61
C ARG A 61 -11.98 6.67 -20.96
N THR A 62 -11.09 7.22 -20.14
CA THR A 62 -10.45 8.52 -20.35
C THR A 62 -9.00 8.38 -20.78
N GLN A 63 -8.58 7.20 -21.24
CA GLN A 63 -7.20 6.91 -21.63
C GLN A 63 -6.19 7.27 -20.53
N TRP A 64 -6.58 7.00 -19.25
CA TRP A 64 -5.79 7.26 -18.06
C TRP A 64 -5.45 8.75 -17.80
N LYS A 65 -6.14 9.66 -18.45
CA LYS A 65 -6.03 11.12 -18.17
C LYS A 65 -6.73 11.53 -16.88
N ARG A 66 -7.68 10.71 -16.40
CA ARG A 66 -8.37 10.90 -15.12
C ARG A 66 -8.09 9.72 -14.22
N GLN A 67 -7.98 10.02 -12.93
CA GLN A 67 -7.80 9.01 -11.89
C GLN A 67 -8.97 8.02 -11.81
N LEU A 68 -8.71 6.84 -11.26
CA LEU A 68 -9.78 5.91 -10.88
C LEU A 68 -10.63 6.50 -9.75
N PRO A 69 -11.94 6.23 -9.73
CA PRO A 69 -12.75 6.50 -8.54
C PRO A 69 -12.25 5.67 -7.35
N GLU A 70 -12.25 6.26 -6.16
CA GLU A 70 -11.78 5.57 -4.93
C GLU A 70 -12.50 4.23 -4.67
N ASN A 71 -13.79 4.16 -5.00
CA ASN A 71 -14.57 2.93 -4.83
C ASN A 71 -14.07 1.78 -5.73
N SER A 72 -13.33 2.06 -6.80
CA SER A 72 -12.74 1.01 -7.64
C SER A 72 -11.74 0.15 -6.88
N ILE A 73 -11.05 0.73 -5.89
CA ILE A 73 -10.10 -0.01 -5.03
C ILE A 73 -10.87 -1.05 -4.19
N ASN A 74 -12.05 -0.70 -3.66
CA ASN A 74 -12.88 -1.66 -2.93
C ASN A 74 -13.28 -2.82 -3.84
N GLY A 75 -13.78 -2.53 -5.05
CA GLY A 75 -14.18 -3.58 -6.00
C GLY A 75 -13.03 -4.52 -6.37
N ILE A 76 -11.80 -4.01 -6.51
CA ILE A 76 -10.63 -4.87 -6.75
C ILE A 76 -10.38 -5.80 -5.55
N LEU A 77 -10.47 -5.29 -4.32
CA LEU A 77 -10.28 -6.10 -3.12
C LEU A 77 -11.43 -7.11 -2.93
N GLU A 78 -12.67 -6.71 -3.20
CA GLU A 78 -13.83 -7.62 -3.20
C GLU A 78 -13.63 -8.76 -4.19
N CYS A 79 -13.15 -8.50 -5.42
CA CYS A 79 -12.81 -9.55 -6.37
C CYS A 79 -11.76 -10.54 -5.83
N ILE A 80 -10.75 -10.07 -5.10
CA ILE A 80 -9.74 -10.93 -4.47
C ILE A 80 -10.39 -11.82 -3.40
N VAL A 81 -11.26 -11.26 -2.58
CA VAL A 81 -12.02 -12.00 -1.55
C VAL A 81 -12.91 -13.05 -2.20
N ASP A 82 -13.67 -12.67 -3.23
CA ASP A 82 -14.63 -13.55 -3.92
C ASP A 82 -13.95 -14.70 -4.66
N THR A 83 -12.72 -14.49 -5.17
CA THR A 83 -11.95 -15.56 -5.81
C THR A 83 -11.34 -16.53 -4.81
N ASN A 84 -11.31 -16.17 -3.51
CA ASN A 84 -10.76 -16.99 -2.44
C ASN A 84 -11.74 -17.15 -1.26
N PRO A 85 -12.98 -17.60 -1.48
CA PRO A 85 -14.05 -17.54 -0.48
C PRO A 85 -13.82 -18.42 0.75
N ASN A 86 -12.97 -19.44 0.63
CA ASN A 86 -12.66 -20.39 1.71
C ASN A 86 -11.39 -20.02 2.47
N ASP A 87 -10.69 -18.98 2.05
CA ASP A 87 -9.45 -18.55 2.69
C ASP A 87 -9.78 -17.50 3.75
N GLU A 88 -9.59 -17.86 5.02
CA GLU A 88 -9.86 -16.98 6.15
C GLU A 88 -9.00 -15.71 6.14
N TYR A 89 -7.84 -15.73 5.47
CA TYR A 89 -6.96 -14.58 5.34
C TYR A 89 -7.61 -13.41 4.59
N TYR A 90 -8.46 -13.71 3.61
CA TYR A 90 -9.08 -12.68 2.78
C TYR A 90 -10.39 -12.13 3.37
N LYS A 91 -11.02 -12.80 4.36
CA LYS A 91 -12.30 -12.37 4.96
C LYS A 91 -12.29 -10.93 5.50
N ASN A 92 -11.12 -10.46 5.96
CA ASN A 92 -10.95 -9.13 6.52
C ASN A 92 -10.07 -8.22 5.62
N PHE A 93 -9.91 -8.58 4.35
CA PHE A 93 -9.04 -7.87 3.43
C PHE A 93 -9.72 -6.57 2.94
N SER A 94 -9.54 -5.51 3.70
CA SER A 94 -10.06 -4.18 3.39
C SER A 94 -8.96 -3.12 3.45
N PRO A 95 -9.10 -2.00 2.73
CA PRO A 95 -8.12 -0.91 2.78
C PRO A 95 -7.84 -0.43 4.20
N ALA A 96 -8.87 -0.34 5.03
CA ALA A 96 -8.74 0.11 6.41
C ALA A 96 -7.94 -0.88 7.27
N ASN A 97 -8.23 -2.18 7.13
CA ASN A 97 -7.54 -3.22 7.90
C ASN A 97 -6.07 -3.35 7.49
N ILE A 98 -5.77 -3.26 6.19
CA ILE A 98 -4.39 -3.27 5.69
C ILE A 98 -3.61 -2.08 6.27
N ARG A 99 -4.20 -0.88 6.30
CA ARG A 99 -3.54 0.30 6.89
C ARG A 99 -3.33 0.14 8.39
N ARG A 100 -4.33 -0.31 9.14
CA ARG A 100 -4.21 -0.53 10.59
C ARG A 100 -3.13 -1.56 10.91
N TRP A 101 -3.11 -2.65 10.16
CA TRP A 101 -2.10 -3.68 10.31
C TRP A 101 -0.70 -3.12 10.03
N LEU A 102 -0.50 -2.40 8.93
CA LEU A 102 0.80 -1.78 8.61
C LEU A 102 1.23 -0.77 9.68
N PHE A 103 0.30 0.04 10.20
CA PHE A 103 0.58 0.94 11.31
C PHE A 103 1.12 0.17 12.52
N GLY A 104 0.42 -0.88 12.94
CA GLY A 104 0.84 -1.73 14.05
C GLY A 104 2.20 -2.37 13.83
N TYR A 105 2.45 -2.88 12.61
CA TYR A 105 3.72 -3.46 12.24
C TYR A 105 4.88 -2.45 12.34
N LEU A 106 4.75 -1.29 11.73
CA LEU A 106 5.77 -0.23 11.75
C LEU A 106 6.03 0.27 13.18
N PHE A 107 4.96 0.46 13.96
CA PHE A 107 5.07 0.86 15.36
C PHE A 107 5.76 -0.24 16.21
N GLY A 108 5.43 -1.50 15.97
CA GLY A 108 6.09 -2.65 16.62
C GLY A 108 7.58 -2.82 16.26
N LYS A 109 8.02 -2.27 15.12
CA LYS A 109 9.44 -2.19 14.73
C LYS A 109 10.17 -0.99 15.36
N ASN A 110 9.56 -0.32 16.35
CA ASN A 110 10.09 0.87 17.03
C ASN A 110 10.38 2.06 16.10
N ILE A 111 9.70 2.15 14.95
CA ILE A 111 9.75 3.36 14.14
C ILE A 111 9.04 4.47 14.90
N PRO A 112 9.64 5.67 15.02
CA PRO A 112 9.02 6.78 15.74
C PRO A 112 7.61 7.06 15.24
N LEU A 113 6.66 7.23 16.16
CA LEU A 113 5.25 7.46 15.82
C LEU A 113 5.06 8.58 14.81
N GLN A 114 5.82 9.67 14.94
CA GLN A 114 5.76 10.81 14.03
C GLN A 114 6.12 10.43 12.59
N ASP A 115 7.10 9.53 12.42
CA ASP A 115 7.53 9.08 11.10
C ASP A 115 6.51 8.12 10.49
N VAL A 116 5.94 7.21 11.30
CA VAL A 116 4.84 6.34 10.86
C VAL A 116 3.64 7.18 10.42
N MET A 117 3.26 8.17 11.20
CA MET A 117 2.15 9.08 10.86
C MET A 117 2.41 9.82 9.55
N LYS A 118 3.62 10.34 9.36
CA LYS A 118 4.00 11.04 8.13
C LYS A 118 4.00 10.10 6.92
N MET A 119 4.63 8.91 7.03
CA MET A 119 4.66 7.92 5.94
C MET A 119 3.27 7.51 5.48
N MET A 120 2.35 7.36 6.43
CA MET A 120 0.99 6.88 6.16
C MET A 120 -0.02 8.00 5.94
N ASP A 121 0.41 9.26 6.01
CA ASP A 121 -0.47 10.45 5.93
C ASP A 121 -1.61 10.39 6.97
N ILE A 122 -1.24 10.10 8.24
CA ILE A 122 -2.17 10.01 9.36
C ILE A 122 -2.11 11.32 10.15
N SER A 123 -3.23 12.03 10.23
CA SER A 123 -3.34 13.21 11.11
C SER A 123 -3.46 12.80 12.58
N ILE A 124 -3.08 13.70 13.49
CA ILE A 124 -3.24 13.49 14.95
C ILE A 124 -4.70 13.18 15.30
N SER A 125 -5.66 13.87 14.67
CA SER A 125 -7.09 13.64 14.90
C SER A 125 -7.56 12.23 14.51
N ASN A 126 -6.88 11.60 13.55
CA ASN A 126 -7.21 10.24 13.09
C ASN A 126 -6.40 9.15 13.79
N LEU A 127 -5.41 9.54 14.60
CA LEU A 127 -4.53 8.59 15.29
C LEU A 127 -5.29 7.64 16.23
N GLY A 128 -6.35 8.11 16.87
CA GLY A 128 -7.22 7.30 17.72
C GLY A 128 -7.83 6.08 17.01
N ASN A 129 -8.03 6.16 15.67
CA ASN A 129 -8.55 5.05 14.89
C ASN A 129 -7.54 3.90 14.73
N TYR A 130 -6.28 4.14 15.06
CA TYR A 130 -5.18 3.19 14.95
C TYR A 130 -4.67 2.68 16.31
N ILE A 131 -4.80 3.47 17.38
CA ILE A 131 -4.23 3.17 18.70
C ILE A 131 -5.27 2.62 19.68
N ASN A 132 -6.53 3.07 19.61
CA ASN A 132 -7.55 2.76 20.62
C ASN A 132 -8.30 1.45 20.42
N ASP A 133 -7.90 0.62 19.49
CA ASP A 133 -8.56 -0.66 19.25
C ASP A 133 -7.75 -1.81 19.87
N ASP A 134 -7.81 -1.94 21.22
CA ASP A 134 -7.17 -3.04 21.95
C ASP A 134 -7.58 -4.41 21.38
N LYS A 135 -8.82 -4.52 20.87
CA LYS A 135 -9.29 -5.72 20.19
C LYS A 135 -8.62 -5.95 18.82
N LEU A 136 -8.12 -4.90 18.19
CA LEU A 136 -7.39 -5.01 16.93
C LEU A 136 -6.01 -5.65 17.15
N TRP A 137 -5.35 -5.35 18.25
CA TRP A 137 -4.07 -5.98 18.62
C TRP A 137 -4.23 -7.46 18.88
N GLU A 138 -5.30 -7.88 19.61
CA GLU A 138 -5.57 -9.28 19.87
C GLU A 138 -6.04 -10.05 18.63
N HIS A 139 -6.84 -9.42 17.74
CA HIS A 139 -7.36 -10.07 16.54
C HIS A 139 -6.43 -9.99 15.33
N THR A 140 -5.56 -8.99 15.24
CA THR A 140 -4.56 -8.91 14.16
C THR A 140 -3.41 -9.87 14.39
N THR A 141 -3.01 -10.11 15.62
CA THR A 141 -1.97 -11.09 15.93
C THR A 141 -2.41 -12.53 15.64
N ASP A 142 -3.67 -12.91 15.95
CA ASP A 142 -4.11 -14.31 15.83
C ASP A 142 -4.71 -14.69 14.45
N LYS A 143 -5.36 -13.79 13.75
CA LYS A 143 -6.11 -14.12 12.52
C LYS A 143 -5.44 -13.67 11.22
N PHE A 144 -4.55 -12.70 11.27
CA PHE A 144 -3.69 -12.33 10.15
C PHE A 144 -2.41 -13.18 10.09
N ASP A 145 -2.25 -14.10 11.02
CA ASP A 145 -0.96 -14.49 11.53
C ASP A 145 -0.12 -15.44 10.69
N LYS A 146 -0.60 -16.11 9.67
CA LYS A 146 0.29 -17.06 8.97
C LYS A 146 0.61 -16.73 7.51
N GLY A 147 -0.33 -16.29 6.74
CA GLY A 147 -0.09 -16.03 5.31
C GLY A 147 0.24 -14.57 4.99
N ASN A 148 -0.52 -13.63 5.55
CA ASN A 148 -0.32 -12.21 5.29
C ASN A 148 0.91 -11.65 6.02
N LYS A 149 1.23 -12.19 7.20
CA LYS A 149 2.47 -11.90 7.92
C LYS A 149 3.68 -12.29 7.08
N TYR A 150 3.68 -13.49 6.51
CA TYR A 150 4.75 -13.96 5.65
C TYR A 150 4.93 -13.10 4.39
N LEU A 151 3.84 -12.77 3.70
CA LEU A 151 3.89 -11.94 2.49
C LEU A 151 4.34 -10.51 2.80
N LEU A 152 3.88 -9.94 3.90
CA LEU A 152 4.26 -8.58 4.28
C LEU A 152 5.63 -8.50 4.93
N GLU A 153 6.04 -9.48 5.71
CA GLU A 153 7.42 -9.60 6.22
C GLU A 153 8.38 -9.74 5.04
N LYS A 154 8.11 -10.64 4.10
CA LYS A 154 8.90 -10.78 2.88
C LYS A 154 8.97 -9.48 2.08
N PHE A 155 7.85 -8.79 1.94
CA PHE A 155 7.78 -7.50 1.26
C PHE A 155 8.59 -6.42 1.99
N MET A 156 8.52 -6.37 3.33
CA MET A 156 9.26 -5.40 4.12
C MET A 156 10.76 -5.72 4.16
N ASP A 157 11.13 -7.00 4.18
CA ASP A 157 12.52 -7.44 4.07
C ASP A 157 13.12 -7.04 2.73
N GLU A 158 12.36 -7.15 1.64
CA GLU A 158 12.77 -6.64 0.32
C GLU A 158 12.92 -5.12 0.29
N VAL A 159 12.05 -4.36 0.98
CA VAL A 159 12.20 -2.90 1.13
C VAL A 159 13.45 -2.53 1.91
N GLU A 160 13.79 -3.26 2.96
CA GLU A 160 15.01 -3.04 3.75
C GLU A 160 16.26 -3.36 2.92
N GLN A 161 16.29 -4.47 2.19
CA GLN A 161 17.40 -4.84 1.30
C GLN A 161 17.64 -3.81 0.21
N CYS A 162 16.57 -3.25 -0.39
CA CYS A 162 16.70 -2.18 -1.38
C CYS A 162 17.31 -0.87 -0.83
N LYS A 163 17.26 -0.64 0.48
CA LYS A 163 17.92 0.52 1.11
C LYS A 163 19.42 0.32 1.21
N ASP A 164 19.85 -0.89 1.55
CA ASP A 164 21.26 -1.21 1.76
C ASP A 164 22.03 -1.24 0.44
N GLU A 165 21.40 -1.65 -0.66
CA GLU A 165 21.99 -1.65 -2.00
C GLU A 165 22.16 -0.24 -2.62
N ASN A 166 21.49 0.78 -2.07
CA ASN A 166 21.50 2.16 -2.59
C ASN A 166 22.23 3.14 -1.63
N SER A 167 22.89 2.64 -0.58
CA SER A 167 23.69 3.41 0.37
C SER A 167 25.17 3.29 0.06
#